data_798406eb8823cff5a37fb8754ae12090
#
_entry.id   798406eb8823cff5a37fb8754ae12090
#
_cell.length_a   1.000
_cell.length_b   1.000
_cell.length_c   1.000
_cell.angle_alpha   90.00
_cell.angle_beta   90.00
_cell.angle_gamma   90.00
#
_symmetry.space_group_name_H-M   'P 1'
#
loop_
_entity.id
_entity.type
_entity.pdbx_description
1 polymer ?
#
loop_
_entity_poly.entity_id
_entity_poly.type
_entity_poly.pdbx_seq_one_letter_code
_entity_poly.pdbx_strand_id
1 'polypeptide(L)'
;LARAGCTVILACRDLVKAQASIEKIQKERPWHVNCKALHLDLTSLDSVKAFVKDFVHVYDKLDILILNAGIFGCEPELTPDDLEVTFQVNYLSHYYLSHLLKPSLMKSAMPKIVAVTSESHRFSQKTDFTTNLANSSSIHAYNDSKAYMLMFALYANREWRREGIRCIAAHPGNMVSSNLSRHWWLYKLAFSLVRPFVKSLQQAAASVIFAAVAPEMNFVGGIYINNCFPGQPSPIAQDPECQRKLWQASQKLLQDRGYKIQFDQK
;
A
#
# COMPACT_ATOMS: atom_id res chain seq x y z
N LEU A 1 9.05 10.04 -9.64
CA LEU A 1 9.75 10.43 -8.41
C LEU A 1 11.27 10.51 -8.65
N ALA A 2 11.93 9.43 -9.03
CA ALA A 2 13.37 9.44 -9.28
C ALA A 2 13.80 10.48 -10.32
N ARG A 3 13.03 10.64 -11.41
CA ARG A 3 13.25 11.69 -12.42
C ARG A 3 13.07 13.12 -11.90
N ALA A 4 12.39 13.28 -10.77
CA ALA A 4 12.18 14.55 -10.08
C ALA A 4 13.23 14.78 -8.96
N GLY A 5 14.29 13.96 -8.92
CA GLY A 5 15.39 14.12 -7.96
C GLY A 5 15.16 13.47 -6.60
N CYS A 6 14.09 12.71 -6.41
CA CYS A 6 13.88 11.98 -5.17
C CYS A 6 14.84 10.80 -5.05
N THR A 7 15.32 10.52 -3.84
CA THR A 7 15.90 9.22 -3.50
C THR A 7 14.76 8.20 -3.39
N VAL A 8 14.76 7.18 -4.24
CA VAL A 8 13.69 6.18 -4.29
C VAL A 8 14.21 4.82 -3.85
N ILE A 9 13.58 4.28 -2.82
CA ILE A 9 13.84 2.92 -2.34
C ILE A 9 12.77 2.00 -2.90
N LEU A 10 13.16 1.06 -3.75
CA LEU A 10 12.31 0.01 -4.29
C LEU A 10 12.30 -1.18 -3.30
N ALA A 11 11.29 -1.21 -2.44
CA ALA A 11 11.07 -2.31 -1.50
C ALA A 11 10.30 -3.43 -2.20
N CYS A 12 10.93 -4.55 -2.49
CA CYS A 12 10.32 -5.63 -3.26
C CYS A 12 10.97 -6.99 -3.01
N ARG A 13 10.23 -8.06 -3.30
CA ARG A 13 10.68 -9.44 -3.12
C ARG A 13 11.76 -9.84 -4.14
N ASP A 14 11.63 -9.39 -5.38
CA ASP A 14 12.51 -9.77 -6.50
C ASP A 14 13.51 -8.64 -6.79
N LEU A 15 14.69 -8.75 -6.19
CA LEU A 15 15.76 -7.74 -6.36
C LEU A 15 16.32 -7.69 -7.78
N VAL A 16 16.26 -8.81 -8.53
CA VAL A 16 16.74 -8.84 -9.92
C VAL A 16 15.85 -7.97 -10.81
N LYS A 17 14.52 -8.11 -10.67
CA LYS A 17 13.57 -7.26 -11.40
C LYS A 17 13.64 -5.80 -10.95
N ALA A 18 13.89 -5.55 -9.68
CA ALA A 18 14.08 -4.20 -9.18
C ALA A 18 15.33 -3.55 -9.80
N GLN A 19 16.44 -4.27 -9.82
CA GLN A 19 17.67 -3.79 -10.41
C GLN A 19 17.52 -3.50 -11.91
N ALA A 20 16.90 -4.39 -12.67
CA ALA A 20 16.59 -4.14 -14.09
C ALA A 20 15.71 -2.88 -14.29
N SER A 21 14.77 -2.61 -13.37
CA SER A 21 13.96 -1.40 -13.41
C SER A 21 14.77 -0.15 -13.11
N ILE A 22 15.69 -0.21 -12.16
CA ILE A 22 16.63 0.89 -11.85
C ILE A 22 17.51 1.21 -13.06
N GLU A 23 18.11 0.20 -13.68
CA GLU A 23 18.94 0.37 -14.88
C GLU A 23 18.17 1.00 -16.04
N LYS A 24 16.91 0.61 -16.23
CA LYS A 24 16.05 1.23 -17.24
C LYS A 24 15.84 2.72 -16.96
N ILE A 25 15.56 3.08 -15.69
CA ILE A 25 15.37 4.49 -15.29
C ILE A 25 16.67 5.28 -15.49
N GLN A 26 17.81 4.69 -15.14
CA GLN A 26 19.15 5.31 -15.32
C GLN A 26 19.50 5.53 -16.78
N LYS A 27 19.18 4.56 -17.67
CA LYS A 27 19.41 4.71 -19.12
C LYS A 27 18.57 5.84 -19.73
N GLU A 28 17.36 6.06 -19.23
CA GLU A 28 16.49 7.15 -19.71
C GLU A 28 16.94 8.53 -19.19
N ARG A 29 17.68 8.59 -18.07
CA ARG A 29 18.19 9.81 -17.42
C ARG A 29 19.55 9.54 -16.80
N PRO A 30 20.68 9.71 -17.55
CA PRO A 30 22.01 9.33 -17.08
C PRO A 30 22.57 10.17 -15.93
N TRP A 31 22.00 11.36 -15.64
CA TRP A 31 22.44 12.22 -14.55
C TRP A 31 21.53 12.11 -13.31
N HIS A 32 22.09 11.59 -12.25
CA HIS A 32 21.59 11.65 -10.86
C HIS A 32 20.21 11.05 -10.58
N VAL A 33 19.99 9.80 -11.00
CA VAL A 33 18.89 9.00 -10.46
C VAL A 33 19.37 8.25 -9.23
N ASN A 34 18.90 8.63 -8.05
CA ASN A 34 19.19 7.94 -6.81
C ASN A 34 18.10 6.91 -6.51
N CYS A 35 18.30 5.69 -7.01
CA CYS A 35 17.40 4.55 -6.76
C CYS A 35 18.19 3.41 -6.14
N LYS A 36 17.62 2.78 -5.11
CA LYS A 36 18.15 1.55 -4.51
C LYS A 36 17.04 0.54 -4.34
N ALA A 37 17.38 -0.74 -4.45
CA ALA A 37 16.49 -1.84 -4.14
C ALA A 37 16.83 -2.41 -2.77
N LEU A 38 15.81 -2.66 -1.94
CA LEU A 38 15.91 -3.39 -0.68
C LEU A 38 14.89 -4.53 -0.68
N HIS A 39 15.30 -5.66 -0.11
CA HIS A 39 14.45 -6.84 -0.05
C HIS A 39 13.28 -6.63 0.91
N LEU A 40 12.05 -6.90 0.42
CA LEU A 40 10.82 -6.90 1.21
C LEU A 40 9.86 -7.94 0.65
N ASP A 41 9.59 -8.98 1.42
CA ASP A 41 8.53 -9.94 1.14
C ASP A 41 7.36 -9.72 2.09
N LEU A 42 6.23 -9.26 1.55
CA LEU A 42 5.03 -8.97 2.33
C LEU A 42 4.26 -10.25 2.73
N THR A 43 4.67 -11.43 2.28
CA THR A 43 4.14 -12.71 2.77
C THR A 43 4.77 -13.14 4.10
N SER A 44 5.75 -12.38 4.61
CA SER A 44 6.45 -12.66 5.87
C SER A 44 6.60 -11.41 6.72
N LEU A 45 6.04 -11.42 7.92
CA LEU A 45 6.16 -10.32 8.88
C LEU A 45 7.60 -10.16 9.39
N ASP A 46 8.38 -11.26 9.44
CA ASP A 46 9.81 -11.18 9.75
C ASP A 46 10.60 -10.49 8.64
N SER A 47 10.22 -10.69 7.37
CA SER A 47 10.81 -9.94 6.27
C SER A 47 10.51 -8.45 6.36
N VAL A 48 9.31 -8.07 6.82
CA VAL A 48 8.97 -6.66 7.08
C VAL A 48 9.88 -6.07 8.16
N LYS A 49 10.12 -6.79 9.27
CA LYS A 49 11.07 -6.34 10.31
C LYS A 49 12.50 -6.20 9.80
N ALA A 50 12.97 -7.20 9.04
CA ALA A 50 14.31 -7.19 8.47
C ALA A 50 14.49 -5.98 7.52
N PHE A 51 13.52 -5.75 6.63
CA PHE A 51 13.53 -4.58 5.75
C PHE A 51 13.63 -3.27 6.53
N VAL A 52 12.85 -3.10 7.59
CA VAL A 52 12.89 -1.86 8.38
C VAL A 52 14.25 -1.69 9.06
N LYS A 53 14.83 -2.78 9.60
CA LYS A 53 16.17 -2.76 10.19
C LYS A 53 17.21 -2.31 9.17
N ASP A 54 17.18 -2.86 7.96
CA ASP A 54 18.12 -2.49 6.90
C ASP A 54 17.90 -1.05 6.42
N PHE A 55 16.64 -0.63 6.33
CA PHE A 55 16.29 0.74 5.95
C PHE A 55 16.83 1.76 6.96
N VAL A 56 16.56 1.59 8.25
CA VAL A 56 16.97 2.56 9.28
C VAL A 56 18.49 2.56 9.52
N HIS A 57 19.18 1.48 9.15
CA HIS A 57 20.65 1.44 9.17
C HIS A 57 21.28 2.39 8.15
N VAL A 58 20.61 2.62 7.02
CA VAL A 58 21.14 3.42 5.90
C VAL A 58 20.50 4.81 5.83
N TYR A 59 19.22 4.92 6.22
CA TYR A 59 18.42 6.14 6.07
C TYR A 59 17.88 6.60 7.41
N ASP A 60 18.18 7.83 7.78
CA ASP A 60 17.72 8.40 9.06
C ASP A 60 16.24 8.80 9.02
N LYS A 61 15.75 9.25 7.87
CA LYS A 61 14.37 9.74 7.70
C LYS A 61 13.68 9.11 6.49
N LEU A 62 12.34 9.17 6.52
CA LEU A 62 11.47 8.81 5.41
C LEU A 62 10.48 9.95 5.16
N ASP A 63 10.50 10.55 3.97
CA ASP A 63 9.59 11.64 3.65
C ASP A 63 8.24 11.11 3.15
N ILE A 64 8.24 10.08 2.30
CA ILE A 64 7.01 9.56 1.70
C ILE A 64 7.07 8.02 1.69
N LEU A 65 6.05 7.40 2.28
CA LEU A 65 5.82 5.96 2.23
C LEU A 65 4.67 5.65 1.26
N ILE A 66 4.96 4.94 0.17
CA ILE A 66 3.95 4.53 -0.81
C ILE A 66 3.69 3.03 -0.65
N LEU A 67 2.51 2.69 -0.12
CA LEU A 67 2.03 1.34 0.10
C LEU A 67 1.32 0.85 -1.16
N ASN A 68 2.09 0.44 -2.16
CA ASN A 68 1.59 0.14 -3.50
C ASN A 68 1.51 -1.35 -3.81
N ALA A 69 2.37 -2.18 -3.23
CA ALA A 69 2.41 -3.60 -3.55
C ALA A 69 1.06 -4.29 -3.25
N GLY A 70 0.72 -5.26 -4.08
CA GLY A 70 -0.50 -6.03 -3.91
C GLY A 70 -0.60 -7.16 -4.91
N ILE A 71 -1.46 -8.12 -4.60
CA ILE A 71 -1.79 -9.28 -5.43
C ILE A 71 -3.30 -9.33 -5.68
N PHE A 72 -3.68 -9.97 -6.79
CA PHE A 72 -5.08 -10.16 -7.20
C PHE A 72 -5.24 -11.51 -7.89
N GLY A 73 -6.36 -12.19 -7.62
CA GLY A 73 -6.70 -13.44 -8.30
C GLY A 73 -5.79 -14.61 -7.94
N CYS A 74 -5.11 -14.55 -6.79
CA CYS A 74 -4.37 -15.68 -6.26
C CYS A 74 -5.35 -16.70 -5.67
N GLU A 75 -5.02 -17.98 -5.82
CA GLU A 75 -5.74 -19.02 -5.08
C GLU A 75 -5.61 -18.75 -3.57
N PRO A 76 -6.68 -19.06 -2.81
CA PRO A 76 -6.62 -18.93 -1.35
C PRO A 76 -5.52 -19.85 -0.80
N GLU A 77 -4.50 -19.26 -0.21
CA GLU A 77 -3.39 -19.95 0.44
C GLU A 77 -2.99 -19.24 1.73
N LEU A 78 -2.39 -19.98 2.64
CA LEU A 78 -1.82 -19.41 3.86
C LEU A 78 -0.36 -19.05 3.65
N THR A 79 0.04 -17.92 4.21
CA THR A 79 1.43 -17.50 4.27
C THR A 79 2.20 -18.27 5.34
N PRO A 80 3.54 -18.13 5.42
CA PRO A 80 4.31 -18.64 6.55
C PRO A 80 3.88 -18.13 7.92
N ASP A 81 3.17 -17.00 7.97
CA ASP A 81 2.63 -16.43 9.21
C ASP A 81 1.21 -16.94 9.54
N ASP A 82 0.74 -17.99 8.83
CA ASP A 82 -0.60 -18.58 8.97
C ASP A 82 -1.74 -17.57 8.76
N LEU A 83 -1.59 -16.75 7.71
CA LEU A 83 -2.55 -15.73 7.31
C LEU A 83 -2.94 -15.91 5.84
N GLU A 84 -4.19 -15.56 5.48
CA GLU A 84 -4.59 -15.53 4.08
C GLU A 84 -3.71 -14.57 3.29
N VAL A 85 -3.18 -15.04 2.16
CA VAL A 85 -2.12 -14.36 1.42
C VAL A 85 -2.50 -12.97 0.93
N THR A 86 -3.74 -12.78 0.44
CA THR A 86 -4.19 -11.47 -0.06
C THR A 86 -4.38 -10.47 1.07
N PHE A 87 -4.94 -10.91 2.19
CA PHE A 87 -5.08 -10.09 3.39
C PHE A 87 -3.72 -9.64 3.91
N GLN A 88 -2.78 -10.57 4.03
CA GLN A 88 -1.45 -10.25 4.56
C GLN A 88 -0.70 -9.32 3.62
N VAL A 89 -0.57 -9.67 2.34
CA VAL A 89 0.22 -8.92 1.36
C VAL A 89 -0.38 -7.54 1.08
N ASN A 90 -1.71 -7.47 0.88
CA ASN A 90 -2.34 -6.21 0.46
C ASN A 90 -2.64 -5.27 1.62
N TYR A 91 -2.70 -5.79 2.87
CA TYR A 91 -3.11 -4.97 4.01
C TYR A 91 -2.22 -5.12 5.25
N LEU A 92 -2.18 -6.29 5.90
CA LEU A 92 -1.60 -6.40 7.25
C LEU A 92 -0.11 -6.10 7.28
N SER A 93 0.65 -6.55 6.28
CA SER A 93 2.08 -6.25 6.18
C SER A 93 2.35 -4.77 5.92
N HIS A 94 1.49 -4.09 5.17
CA HIS A 94 1.53 -2.63 4.99
C HIS A 94 1.18 -1.87 6.27
N TYR A 95 0.18 -2.34 7.00
CA TYR A 95 -0.17 -1.82 8.31
C TYR A 95 1.04 -1.91 9.26
N TYR A 96 1.65 -3.09 9.36
CA TYR A 96 2.82 -3.33 10.21
C TYR A 96 4.02 -2.50 9.80
N LEU A 97 4.35 -2.47 8.51
CA LEU A 97 5.42 -1.66 7.93
C LEU A 97 5.27 -0.18 8.27
N SER A 98 4.05 0.35 8.17
CA SER A 98 3.77 1.76 8.47
C SER A 98 4.04 2.11 9.93
N HIS A 99 3.69 1.22 10.85
CA HIS A 99 3.98 1.41 12.27
C HIS A 99 5.48 1.35 12.56
N LEU A 100 6.20 0.40 11.97
CA LEU A 100 7.64 0.27 12.18
C LEU A 100 8.43 1.46 11.58
N LEU A 101 7.97 2.03 10.46
CA LEU A 101 8.59 3.20 9.82
C LEU A 101 8.09 4.55 10.37
N LYS A 102 7.09 4.56 11.26
CA LYS A 102 6.56 5.80 11.85
C LYS A 102 7.65 6.68 12.47
N PRO A 103 8.62 6.15 13.24
CA PRO A 103 9.70 6.97 13.80
C PRO A 103 10.56 7.66 12.72
N SER A 104 10.80 7.00 11.58
CA SER A 104 11.54 7.60 10.45
C SER A 104 10.71 8.65 9.72
N LEU A 105 9.39 8.45 9.60
CA LEU A 105 8.46 9.45 9.05
C LEU A 105 8.42 10.71 9.92
N MET A 106 8.38 10.58 11.23
CA MET A 106 8.35 11.71 12.17
C MET A 106 9.60 12.60 12.09
N LYS A 107 10.70 12.15 11.50
CA LYS A 107 11.90 12.95 11.25
C LYS A 107 11.82 13.80 9.97
N SER A 108 10.78 13.62 9.17
CA SER A 108 10.53 14.43 7.98
C SER A 108 9.79 15.72 8.33
N ALA A 109 10.07 16.78 7.59
CA ALA A 109 9.33 18.04 7.72
C ALA A 109 7.87 17.94 7.19
N MET A 110 7.64 17.05 6.23
CA MET A 110 6.31 16.84 5.63
C MET A 110 6.05 15.34 5.37
N PRO A 111 5.93 14.54 6.42
CA PRO A 111 5.80 13.09 6.28
C PRO A 111 4.44 12.71 5.69
N LYS A 112 4.46 11.79 4.72
CA LYS A 112 3.26 11.36 4.02
C LYS A 112 3.21 9.86 3.82
N ILE A 113 2.03 9.27 3.97
CA ILE A 113 1.74 7.89 3.61
C ILE A 113 0.68 7.90 2.50
N VAL A 114 0.97 7.24 1.39
CA VAL A 114 0.03 7.04 0.29
C VAL A 114 -0.32 5.56 0.21
N ALA A 115 -1.55 5.22 0.61
CA ALA A 115 -2.06 3.86 0.55
C ALA A 115 -2.80 3.61 -0.77
N VAL A 116 -2.29 2.68 -1.58
CA VAL A 116 -2.89 2.39 -2.88
C VAL A 116 -4.05 1.42 -2.72
N THR A 117 -5.25 1.93 -2.97
CA THR A 117 -6.51 1.19 -2.94
C THR A 117 -7.09 0.95 -4.34
N SER A 118 -8.35 0.55 -4.44
CA SER A 118 -9.08 0.30 -5.68
C SER A 118 -10.56 0.64 -5.50
N GLU A 119 -11.27 0.96 -6.59
CA GLU A 119 -12.74 1.04 -6.60
C GLU A 119 -13.41 -0.27 -6.14
N SER A 120 -12.65 -1.38 -6.18
CA SER A 120 -13.08 -2.67 -5.63
C SER A 120 -13.46 -2.62 -4.14
N HIS A 121 -13.00 -1.62 -3.39
CA HIS A 121 -13.39 -1.41 -1.99
C HIS A 121 -14.90 -1.26 -1.80
N ARG A 122 -15.65 -0.87 -2.85
CA ARG A 122 -17.11 -0.72 -2.82
C ARG A 122 -17.87 -2.03 -2.73
N PHE A 123 -17.21 -3.13 -3.11
CA PHE A 123 -17.79 -4.47 -3.06
C PHE A 123 -17.52 -5.20 -1.74
N SER A 124 -16.75 -4.61 -0.85
CA SER A 124 -16.57 -5.13 0.51
C SER A 124 -17.75 -4.76 1.38
N GLN A 125 -18.26 -5.77 2.11
CA GLN A 125 -19.33 -5.60 3.10
C GLN A 125 -18.92 -6.13 4.48
N LYS A 126 -17.64 -6.48 4.64
CA LYS A 126 -17.14 -7.15 5.82
C LYS A 126 -16.95 -6.17 6.98
N THR A 127 -17.61 -6.44 8.09
CA THR A 127 -17.53 -5.67 9.35
C THR A 127 -16.86 -6.44 10.48
N ASP A 128 -16.70 -7.76 10.32
CA ASP A 128 -15.97 -8.62 11.24
C ASP A 128 -14.57 -8.87 10.70
N PHE A 129 -13.56 -8.42 11.42
CA PHE A 129 -12.15 -8.48 11.06
C PHE A 129 -11.38 -9.55 11.85
N THR A 130 -12.10 -10.35 12.65
CA THR A 130 -11.49 -11.34 13.55
C THR A 130 -11.41 -12.74 12.93
N THR A 131 -12.20 -13.00 11.89
CA THR A 131 -12.29 -14.32 11.26
C THR A 131 -11.21 -14.54 10.23
N ASN A 132 -10.65 -15.76 10.23
CA ASN A 132 -9.70 -16.20 9.21
C ASN A 132 -10.33 -16.13 7.80
N LEU A 133 -9.69 -15.40 6.89
CA LEU A 133 -10.17 -15.13 5.53
C LEU A 133 -9.89 -16.30 4.57
N ALA A 134 -9.31 -17.40 5.05
CA ALA A 134 -8.88 -18.54 4.24
C ALA A 134 -10.00 -19.17 3.37
N ASN A 135 -11.28 -18.94 3.72
CA ASN A 135 -12.44 -19.46 2.99
C ASN A 135 -13.09 -18.42 2.05
N SER A 136 -12.48 -17.25 1.87
CA SER A 136 -13.00 -16.24 0.94
C SER A 136 -12.56 -16.55 -0.48
N SER A 137 -13.42 -16.31 -1.47
CA SER A 137 -12.97 -16.35 -2.86
C SER A 137 -11.90 -15.26 -3.11
N SER A 138 -10.99 -15.51 -4.04
CA SER A 138 -9.89 -14.58 -4.37
C SER A 138 -10.36 -13.15 -4.69
N ILE A 139 -11.56 -13.01 -5.27
CA ILE A 139 -12.16 -11.70 -5.57
C ILE A 139 -12.63 -11.01 -4.29
N HIS A 140 -13.31 -11.73 -3.39
CA HIS A 140 -13.76 -11.15 -2.13
C HIS A 140 -12.57 -10.77 -1.24
N ALA A 141 -11.57 -11.63 -1.12
CA ALA A 141 -10.34 -11.31 -0.38
C ALA A 141 -9.67 -10.04 -0.90
N TYR A 142 -9.61 -9.88 -2.24
CA TYR A 142 -9.08 -8.65 -2.83
C TYR A 142 -9.93 -7.41 -2.53
N ASN A 143 -11.26 -7.49 -2.71
CA ASN A 143 -12.16 -6.39 -2.43
C ASN A 143 -12.04 -5.91 -0.98
N ASP A 144 -12.04 -6.87 -0.05
CA ASP A 144 -11.88 -6.61 1.38
C ASP A 144 -10.51 -5.98 1.67
N SER A 145 -9.44 -6.51 1.10
CA SER A 145 -8.10 -5.95 1.29
C SER A 145 -7.99 -4.48 0.84
N LYS A 146 -8.70 -4.11 -0.24
CA LYS A 146 -8.70 -2.73 -0.74
C LYS A 146 -9.58 -1.80 0.10
N ALA A 147 -10.66 -2.31 0.71
CA ALA A 147 -11.42 -1.58 1.71
C ALA A 147 -10.59 -1.36 2.98
N TYR A 148 -9.87 -2.38 3.43
CA TYR A 148 -8.99 -2.28 4.61
C TYR A 148 -7.86 -1.26 4.43
N MET A 149 -7.23 -1.22 3.26
CA MET A 149 -6.23 -0.20 2.94
C MET A 149 -6.80 1.22 2.97
N LEU A 150 -8.03 1.40 2.49
CA LEU A 150 -8.72 2.69 2.54
C LEU A 150 -9.07 3.07 3.98
N MET A 151 -9.66 2.16 4.76
CA MET A 151 -9.96 2.36 6.19
C MET A 151 -8.69 2.68 6.98
N PHE A 152 -7.60 1.96 6.71
CA PHE A 152 -6.29 2.22 7.33
C PHE A 152 -5.83 3.65 7.08
N ALA A 153 -5.84 4.12 5.83
CA ALA A 153 -5.38 5.48 5.51
C ALA A 153 -6.21 6.55 6.22
N LEU A 154 -7.53 6.38 6.27
CA LEU A 154 -8.44 7.31 6.95
C LEU A 154 -8.23 7.31 8.47
N TYR A 155 -8.09 6.13 9.07
CA TYR A 155 -7.88 6.00 10.51
C TYR A 155 -6.47 6.46 10.93
N ALA A 156 -5.43 6.02 10.22
CA ALA A 156 -4.06 6.43 10.48
C ALA A 156 -3.89 7.95 10.39
N ASN A 157 -4.57 8.60 9.44
CA ASN A 157 -4.56 10.06 9.39
C ASN A 157 -5.16 10.70 10.64
N ARG A 158 -6.23 10.15 11.21
CA ARG A 158 -6.82 10.67 12.46
C ARG A 158 -5.87 10.52 13.64
N GLU A 159 -5.22 9.36 13.74
CA GLU A 159 -4.31 9.05 14.84
C GLU A 159 -3.00 9.85 14.73
N TRP A 160 -2.41 9.94 13.53
CA TRP A 160 -1.04 10.45 13.35
C TRP A 160 -0.93 11.89 12.84
N ARG A 161 -2.04 12.52 12.46
CA ARG A 161 -2.01 13.90 11.95
C ARG A 161 -1.45 14.94 12.94
N ARG A 162 -1.62 14.68 14.24
CA ARG A 162 -1.08 15.55 15.30
C ARG A 162 0.45 15.47 15.39
N GLU A 163 1.00 14.36 14.93
CA GLU A 163 2.45 14.13 14.81
C GLU A 163 3.00 14.59 13.44
N GLY A 164 2.20 15.27 12.65
CA GLY A 164 2.57 15.79 11.34
C GLY A 164 2.31 14.86 10.17
N ILE A 165 2.09 13.55 10.38
CA ILE A 165 1.94 12.56 9.32
C ILE A 165 0.58 12.72 8.63
N ARG A 166 0.61 12.82 7.29
CA ARG A 166 -0.59 12.85 6.44
C ARG A 166 -0.75 11.51 5.72
N CYS A 167 -1.92 10.88 5.87
CA CYS A 167 -2.23 9.63 5.19
C CYS A 167 -3.34 9.86 4.16
N ILE A 168 -3.11 9.39 2.94
CA ILE A 168 -4.01 9.55 1.78
C ILE A 168 -4.24 8.19 1.17
N ALA A 169 -5.49 7.85 0.87
CA ALA A 169 -5.82 6.70 0.04
C ALA A 169 -5.89 7.14 -1.43
N ALA A 170 -5.19 6.42 -2.32
CA ALA A 170 -5.17 6.75 -3.75
C ALA A 170 -5.57 5.55 -4.60
N HIS A 171 -6.54 5.75 -5.50
CA HIS A 171 -6.88 4.78 -6.54
C HIS A 171 -6.25 5.22 -7.87
N PRO A 172 -5.47 4.33 -8.52
CA PRO A 172 -4.78 4.66 -9.78
C PRO A 172 -5.72 4.76 -10.99
N GLY A 173 -7.01 4.51 -10.80
CA GLY A 173 -8.01 4.43 -11.84
C GLY A 173 -8.29 2.99 -12.28
N ASN A 174 -9.42 2.81 -12.96
CA ASN A 174 -9.87 1.51 -13.44
C ASN A 174 -9.09 1.09 -14.69
N MET A 175 -9.10 -0.21 -14.98
CA MET A 175 -8.57 -0.80 -16.22
C MET A 175 -7.10 -0.43 -16.48
N VAL A 176 -6.23 -0.63 -15.48
CA VAL A 176 -4.78 -0.44 -15.64
C VAL A 176 -4.16 -1.71 -16.21
N SER A 177 -3.42 -1.59 -17.31
CA SER A 177 -2.62 -2.69 -17.85
C SER A 177 -1.40 -2.94 -16.98
N SER A 178 -1.55 -3.78 -15.96
CA SER A 178 -0.47 -4.17 -15.06
C SER A 178 -0.35 -5.70 -14.95
N ASN A 179 0.75 -6.17 -14.35
CA ASN A 179 0.96 -7.60 -14.07
C ASN A 179 0.11 -8.12 -12.88
N LEU A 180 -0.82 -7.32 -12.35
CA LEU A 180 -1.63 -7.67 -11.19
C LEU A 180 -2.53 -8.89 -11.47
N SER A 181 -3.09 -9.00 -12.69
CA SER A 181 -3.98 -10.09 -13.14
C SER A 181 -3.25 -11.26 -13.82
N ARG A 182 -1.96 -11.45 -13.55
CA ARG A 182 -1.14 -12.49 -14.22
C ARG A 182 -1.65 -13.92 -14.04
N HIS A 183 -2.39 -14.19 -12.98
CA HIS A 183 -2.93 -15.50 -12.64
C HIS A 183 -4.30 -15.79 -13.28
N TRP A 184 -4.93 -14.84 -13.98
CA TRP A 184 -6.27 -14.99 -14.55
C TRP A 184 -6.26 -14.80 -16.08
N TRP A 185 -6.19 -15.89 -16.83
CA TRP A 185 -6.13 -15.88 -18.29
C TRP A 185 -7.39 -15.31 -18.95
N LEU A 186 -8.59 -15.55 -18.37
CA LEU A 186 -9.87 -15.01 -18.85
C LEU A 186 -9.90 -13.48 -18.77
N TYR A 187 -9.30 -12.93 -17.70
CA TYR A 187 -9.18 -11.49 -17.51
C TYR A 187 -8.23 -10.87 -18.55
N LYS A 188 -7.14 -11.58 -18.90
CA LYS A 188 -6.24 -11.15 -19.98
C LYS A 188 -6.93 -11.08 -21.33
N LEU A 189 -7.81 -12.06 -21.64
CA LEU A 189 -8.58 -12.07 -22.86
C LEU A 189 -9.59 -10.92 -22.91
N ALA A 190 -10.36 -10.72 -21.85
CA ALA A 190 -11.29 -9.60 -21.73
C ALA A 190 -10.57 -8.23 -21.81
N PHE A 191 -9.41 -8.10 -21.17
CA PHE A 191 -8.58 -6.91 -21.25
C PHE A 191 -8.03 -6.62 -22.66
N SER A 192 -7.75 -7.68 -23.44
CA SER A 192 -7.31 -7.53 -24.82
C SER A 192 -8.38 -6.90 -25.72
N LEU A 193 -9.65 -7.19 -25.45
CA LEU A 193 -10.79 -6.64 -26.22
C LEU A 193 -11.05 -5.17 -25.89
N VAL A 194 -10.76 -4.72 -24.66
CA VAL A 194 -10.96 -3.33 -24.23
C VAL A 194 -9.67 -2.49 -24.22
N ARG A 195 -8.61 -3.00 -24.83
CA ARG A 195 -7.26 -2.41 -24.84
C ARG A 195 -7.20 -0.92 -25.20
N PRO A 196 -8.01 -0.36 -26.12
CA PRO A 196 -8.01 1.07 -26.42
C PRO A 196 -8.44 1.96 -25.23
N PHE A 197 -9.18 1.39 -24.27
CA PHE A 197 -9.71 2.11 -23.10
C PHE A 197 -8.90 1.84 -21.82
N VAL A 198 -7.82 1.05 -21.91
CA VAL A 198 -6.99 0.67 -20.78
C VAL A 198 -5.96 1.77 -20.49
N LYS A 199 -5.86 2.18 -19.23
CA LYS A 199 -4.86 3.16 -18.81
C LYS A 199 -3.44 2.61 -18.92
N SER A 200 -2.53 3.45 -19.38
CA SER A 200 -1.10 3.17 -19.30
C SER A 200 -0.62 3.14 -17.84
N LEU A 201 0.51 2.48 -17.58
CA LEU A 201 1.15 2.50 -16.27
C LEU A 201 1.49 3.92 -15.81
N GLN A 202 1.83 4.82 -16.74
CA GLN A 202 2.11 6.22 -16.46
C GLN A 202 0.86 6.97 -15.98
N GLN A 203 -0.27 6.75 -16.66
CA GLN A 203 -1.56 7.33 -16.25
C GLN A 203 -2.02 6.79 -14.88
N ALA A 204 -1.82 5.50 -14.63
CA ALA A 204 -2.13 4.90 -13.33
C ALA A 204 -1.24 5.46 -12.21
N ALA A 205 0.05 5.64 -12.47
CA ALA A 205 0.97 6.23 -11.51
C ALA A 205 0.65 7.70 -11.20
N ALA A 206 -0.01 8.43 -12.11
CA ALA A 206 -0.30 9.85 -11.93
C ALA A 206 -1.08 10.15 -10.65
N SER A 207 -2.12 9.36 -10.30
CA SER A 207 -2.89 9.55 -9.05
C SER A 207 -2.04 9.36 -7.80
N VAL A 208 -1.16 8.35 -7.81
CA VAL A 208 -0.27 8.06 -6.68
C VAL A 208 0.79 9.13 -6.54
N ILE A 209 1.39 9.57 -7.67
CA ILE A 209 2.37 10.65 -7.70
C ILE A 209 1.72 11.98 -7.26
N PHE A 210 0.53 12.29 -7.75
CA PHE A 210 -0.23 13.48 -7.33
C PHE A 210 -0.43 13.48 -5.82
N ALA A 211 -0.95 12.39 -5.24
CA ALA A 211 -1.13 12.25 -3.78
C ALA A 211 0.21 12.41 -3.02
N ALA A 212 1.31 11.90 -3.59
CA ALA A 212 2.61 11.90 -2.94
C ALA A 212 3.29 13.27 -2.94
N VAL A 213 3.34 13.96 -4.09
CA VAL A 213 4.25 15.12 -4.29
C VAL A 213 3.60 16.38 -4.84
N ALA A 214 2.31 16.39 -5.19
CA ALA A 214 1.66 17.61 -5.64
C ALA A 214 1.63 18.66 -4.52
N PRO A 215 2.00 19.93 -4.80
CA PRO A 215 2.02 20.98 -3.78
C PRO A 215 0.67 21.17 -3.07
N GLU A 216 -0.43 20.98 -3.80
CA GLU A 216 -1.81 21.09 -3.28
C GLU A 216 -2.10 19.99 -2.22
N MET A 217 -1.30 18.93 -2.21
CA MET A 217 -1.44 17.79 -1.30
C MET A 217 -0.53 17.86 -0.07
N ASN A 218 0.27 18.92 0.10
CA ASN A 218 1.29 18.98 1.15
C ASN A 218 0.72 18.88 2.57
N PHE A 219 -0.44 19.48 2.82
CA PHE A 219 -1.08 19.45 4.15
C PHE A 219 -2.39 18.68 4.16
N VAL A 220 -2.70 18.00 3.06
CA VAL A 220 -3.93 17.22 2.91
C VAL A 220 -3.72 15.80 3.40
N GLY A 221 -4.70 15.27 4.12
CA GLY A 221 -4.74 13.90 4.58
C GLY A 221 -6.14 13.49 5.01
N GLY A 222 -6.37 12.20 5.19
CA GLY A 222 -7.67 11.64 5.55
C GLY A 222 -8.69 11.70 4.40
N ILE A 223 -8.21 11.67 3.15
CA ILE A 223 -9.06 11.69 1.97
C ILE A 223 -8.78 10.48 1.06
N TYR A 224 -9.75 10.21 0.21
CA TYR A 224 -9.64 9.27 -0.90
C TYR A 224 -9.53 10.04 -2.21
N ILE A 225 -8.53 9.68 -3.02
CA ILE A 225 -8.29 10.25 -4.35
C ILE A 225 -8.56 9.19 -5.40
N ASN A 226 -9.38 9.54 -6.38
CA ASN A 226 -9.66 8.74 -7.56
C ASN A 226 -9.30 9.56 -8.82
N ASN A 227 -8.34 9.08 -9.62
CA ASN A 227 -7.91 9.77 -10.83
C ASN A 227 -7.49 11.25 -10.61
N CYS A 228 -6.71 11.51 -9.57
CA CYS A 228 -6.26 12.84 -9.14
C CYS A 228 -7.37 13.76 -8.62
N PHE A 229 -8.61 13.29 -8.44
CA PHE A 229 -9.71 14.05 -7.87
C PHE A 229 -10.16 13.48 -6.53
N PRO A 230 -10.67 14.30 -5.61
CA PRO A 230 -11.31 13.80 -4.41
C PRO A 230 -12.48 12.86 -4.77
N GLY A 231 -12.48 11.67 -4.17
CA GLY A 231 -13.51 10.67 -4.34
C GLY A 231 -14.27 10.40 -3.04
N GLN A 232 -15.46 9.82 -3.18
CA GLN A 232 -16.24 9.36 -2.03
C GLN A 232 -15.89 7.90 -1.72
N PRO A 233 -15.40 7.57 -0.51
CA PRO A 233 -15.26 6.18 -0.09
C PRO A 233 -16.60 5.45 -0.01
N SER A 234 -16.59 4.11 0.03
CA SER A 234 -17.80 3.35 0.34
C SER A 234 -18.30 3.64 1.78
N PRO A 235 -19.61 3.49 2.06
CA PRO A 235 -20.15 3.75 3.39
C PRO A 235 -19.41 3.02 4.52
N ILE A 236 -19.10 1.73 4.32
CA ILE A 236 -18.36 0.93 5.30
C ILE A 236 -16.94 1.47 5.53
N ALA A 237 -16.26 1.96 4.48
CA ALA A 237 -14.93 2.52 4.63
C ALA A 237 -14.93 3.89 5.30
N GLN A 238 -16.05 4.61 5.26
CA GLN A 238 -16.23 5.89 5.97
C GLN A 238 -16.61 5.71 7.43
N ASP A 239 -17.16 4.55 7.82
CA ASP A 239 -17.61 4.31 9.18
C ASP A 239 -16.44 4.31 10.18
N PRO A 240 -16.40 5.29 11.10
CA PRO A 240 -15.31 5.39 12.09
C PRO A 240 -15.21 4.17 13.00
N GLU A 241 -16.32 3.51 13.28
CA GLU A 241 -16.37 2.34 14.14
C GLU A 241 -15.79 1.11 13.42
N CYS A 242 -16.13 0.91 12.15
CA CYS A 242 -15.49 -0.13 11.32
C CYS A 242 -13.97 0.07 11.20
N GLN A 243 -13.55 1.32 10.98
CA GLN A 243 -12.12 1.64 10.92
C GLN A 243 -11.40 1.34 12.24
N ARG A 244 -12.02 1.70 13.39
CA ARG A 244 -11.49 1.43 14.72
C ARG A 244 -11.39 -0.07 14.99
N LYS A 245 -12.44 -0.84 14.67
CA LYS A 245 -12.45 -2.30 14.84
C LYS A 245 -11.35 -2.96 14.01
N LEU A 246 -11.20 -2.58 12.74
CA LEU A 246 -10.13 -3.10 11.87
C LEU A 246 -8.75 -2.82 12.46
N TRP A 247 -8.52 -1.59 12.92
CA TRP A 247 -7.25 -1.19 13.54
C TRP A 247 -6.93 -2.05 14.77
N GLN A 248 -7.89 -2.19 15.69
CA GLN A 248 -7.72 -3.00 16.90
C GLN A 248 -7.53 -4.48 16.60
N ALA A 249 -8.29 -5.03 15.64
CA ALA A 249 -8.13 -6.42 15.22
C ALA A 249 -6.73 -6.66 14.62
N SER A 250 -6.22 -5.72 13.82
CA SER A 250 -4.86 -5.81 13.25
C SER A 250 -3.79 -5.75 14.34
N GLN A 251 -3.95 -4.86 15.32
CA GLN A 251 -3.06 -4.79 16.48
C GLN A 251 -3.01 -6.11 17.24
N LYS A 252 -4.20 -6.62 17.60
CA LYS A 252 -4.32 -7.89 18.33
C LYS A 252 -3.71 -9.03 17.53
N LEU A 253 -3.99 -9.11 16.23
CA LEU A 253 -3.50 -10.17 15.37
C LEU A 253 -1.96 -10.22 15.31
N LEU A 254 -1.30 -9.06 15.27
CA LEU A 254 0.15 -8.96 15.32
C LEU A 254 0.71 -9.31 16.71
N GLN A 255 0.06 -8.83 17.77
CA GLN A 255 0.45 -9.14 19.15
C GLN A 255 0.36 -10.64 19.45
N ASP A 256 -0.73 -11.29 19.06
CA ASP A 256 -0.96 -12.74 19.26
C ASP A 256 0.12 -13.59 18.55
N ARG A 257 0.78 -13.01 17.51
CA ARG A 257 1.91 -13.62 16.77
C ARG A 257 3.30 -13.16 17.26
N GLY A 258 3.36 -12.41 18.37
CA GLY A 258 4.61 -11.93 18.95
C GLY A 258 5.24 -10.71 18.27
N TYR A 259 4.53 -10.08 17.32
CA TYR A 259 5.00 -8.86 16.66
C TYR A 259 4.58 -7.64 17.46
N LYS A 260 5.57 -7.01 18.12
CA LYS A 260 5.33 -5.80 18.91
C LYS A 260 5.31 -4.57 17.99
N ILE A 261 4.28 -3.76 18.14
CA ILE A 261 4.23 -2.40 17.66
C ILE A 261 4.37 -1.51 18.89
N GLN A 262 5.23 -0.49 18.84
CA GLN A 262 5.21 0.54 19.87
C GLN A 262 3.90 1.31 19.71
N PHE A 263 2.96 1.03 20.59
CA PHE A 263 1.73 1.79 20.68
C PHE A 263 2.05 3.08 21.43
N ASP A 264 1.59 4.21 20.91
CA ASP A 264 1.52 5.43 21.69
C ASP A 264 0.62 5.13 22.90
N GLN A 265 1.22 4.96 24.08
CA GLN A 265 0.48 4.97 25.34
C GLN A 265 -0.09 6.38 25.46
N LYS A 266 -1.40 6.50 25.19
CA LYS A 266 -2.16 7.71 25.54
C LYS A 266 -2.48 7.68 27.01
#